data_8f8cfa67edaae43911912dde61d40b7b
#
_entry.id   8f8cfa67edaae43911912dde61d40b7b
#
_cell.length_a   1.000
_cell.length_b   1.000
_cell.length_c   1.000
_cell.angle_alpha   90.00
_cell.angle_beta   90.00
_cell.angle_gamma   90.00
#
_symmetry.space_group_name_H-M   'P 1'
#
loop_
_entity.id
_entity.type
_entity.pdbx_description
1 polymer ?
#
loop_
_entity_poly.entity_id
_entity_poly.type
_entity_poly.pdbx_seq_one_letter_code
_entity_poly.pdbx_strand_id
1 'polypeptide(L)'
;MEQGAADRKAAGRAISDRKAADRGLSDRKMSGAEVSDKEEMVRENAKDEKVRLCGYLTLFFLCILTVLHVLDYRMLLAIVIGVLYVLDRQLFTKPDYMLLITFVAFFILVGNIKNMDGFSAFLRTHVVGHELAASIFASQIISNVPAAVLLSGFTENINALILGTNIGGLGTLIASMASLISYKQYALTPQSEKGKYMLVFTGWNVVFLVILWIVAAVFY
;
A
#
# COMPACT_ATOMS: atom_id res chain seq x y z
N MET A 1 14.88 -17.44 84.10
CA MET A 1 13.86 -17.71 83.04
C MET A 1 13.82 -16.67 81.95
N GLU A 2 14.33 -15.46 82.13
CA GLU A 2 14.29 -14.38 81.11
C GLU A 2 15.26 -14.52 79.91
N GLN A 3 16.43 -15.13 80.13
CA GLN A 3 17.46 -15.30 79.10
C GLN A 3 17.01 -16.22 77.92
N GLY A 4 16.26 -17.28 78.21
CA GLY A 4 15.75 -18.19 77.18
C GLY A 4 14.63 -17.60 76.28
N ALA A 5 13.94 -16.57 76.76
CA ALA A 5 12.92 -15.87 75.96
C ALA A 5 13.55 -14.84 75.00
N ALA A 6 14.67 -14.21 75.39
CA ALA A 6 15.41 -13.30 74.51
C ALA A 6 16.10 -14.02 73.39
N ASP A 7 16.68 -15.20 73.59
CA ASP A 7 17.31 -16.01 72.55
C ASP A 7 16.31 -16.56 71.54
N ARG A 8 15.11 -16.97 71.96
CA ARG A 8 14.04 -17.40 71.05
C ARG A 8 13.54 -16.25 70.16
N LYS A 9 13.47 -15.04 70.71
CA LYS A 9 13.04 -13.85 70.00
C LYS A 9 14.09 -13.38 68.97
N ALA A 10 15.38 -13.51 69.29
CA ALA A 10 16.49 -13.24 68.38
C ALA A 10 16.56 -14.26 67.24
N ALA A 11 16.39 -15.57 67.54
CA ALA A 11 16.32 -16.61 66.51
C ALA A 11 15.12 -16.44 65.57
N GLY A 12 13.96 -16.05 66.11
CA GLY A 12 12.77 -15.78 65.30
C GLY A 12 12.95 -14.60 64.34
N ARG A 13 13.64 -13.53 64.79
CA ARG A 13 13.98 -12.39 63.92
C ARG A 13 14.98 -12.76 62.83
N ALA A 14 16.03 -13.50 63.16
CA ALA A 14 17.03 -13.95 62.20
C ALA A 14 16.42 -14.85 61.07
N ILE A 15 15.45 -15.70 61.42
CA ILE A 15 14.71 -16.53 60.44
C ILE A 15 13.78 -15.66 59.58
N SER A 16 13.11 -14.64 60.15
CA SER A 16 12.27 -13.71 59.40
C SER A 16 13.07 -12.88 58.41
N ASP A 17 14.23 -12.37 58.82
CA ASP A 17 15.11 -11.55 57.96
C ASP A 17 15.74 -12.37 56.83
N ARG A 18 16.13 -13.63 57.09
CA ARG A 18 16.55 -14.55 56.04
C ARG A 18 15.44 -14.85 55.01
N LYS A 19 14.21 -15.05 55.47
CA LYS A 19 13.06 -15.31 54.60
C LYS A 19 12.68 -14.09 53.76
N ALA A 20 12.85 -12.89 54.30
CA ALA A 20 12.66 -11.63 53.58
C ALA A 20 13.76 -11.40 52.50
N ALA A 21 15.02 -11.70 52.84
CA ALA A 21 16.14 -11.62 51.91
C ALA A 21 16.02 -12.62 50.76
N ASP A 22 15.61 -13.89 51.04
CA ASP A 22 15.38 -14.91 50.02
C ASP A 22 14.22 -14.55 49.08
N ARG A 23 13.14 -13.98 49.60
CA ARG A 23 12.04 -13.47 48.73
C ARG A 23 12.52 -12.31 47.84
N GLY A 24 13.26 -11.36 48.38
CA GLY A 24 13.80 -10.25 47.60
C GLY A 24 14.79 -10.69 46.51
N LEU A 25 15.57 -11.76 46.76
CA LEU A 25 16.44 -12.35 45.74
C LEU A 25 15.65 -13.11 44.67
N SER A 26 14.59 -13.82 45.04
CA SER A 26 13.70 -14.53 44.14
C SER A 26 12.97 -13.55 43.23
N ASP A 27 12.40 -12.47 43.76
CA ASP A 27 11.69 -11.44 43.00
C ASP A 27 12.63 -10.69 42.05
N ARG A 28 13.88 -10.41 42.45
CA ARG A 28 14.90 -9.82 41.56
C ARG A 28 15.33 -10.76 40.45
N LYS A 29 15.45 -12.06 40.69
CA LYS A 29 15.77 -13.06 39.67
C LYS A 29 14.63 -13.22 38.67
N MET A 30 13.38 -13.23 39.15
CA MET A 30 12.19 -13.28 38.27
C MET A 30 12.07 -12.02 37.43
N SER A 31 12.27 -10.84 38.00
CA SER A 31 12.27 -9.58 37.23
C SER A 31 13.40 -9.50 36.20
N GLY A 32 14.59 -10.03 36.53
CA GLY A 32 15.70 -10.09 35.56
C GLY A 32 15.47 -11.06 34.42
N ALA A 33 14.83 -12.21 34.67
CA ALA A 33 14.48 -13.18 33.66
C ALA A 33 13.38 -12.61 32.69
N GLU A 34 12.35 -11.97 33.24
CA GLU A 34 11.30 -11.33 32.41
C GLU A 34 11.85 -10.20 31.55
N VAL A 35 12.82 -9.43 32.03
CA VAL A 35 13.46 -8.37 31.23
C VAL A 35 14.32 -8.98 30.12
N SER A 36 15.08 -10.06 30.43
CA SER A 36 15.89 -10.78 29.43
C SER A 36 15.03 -11.39 28.33
N ASP A 37 13.91 -12.03 28.71
CA ASP A 37 12.97 -12.63 27.72
C ASP A 37 12.31 -11.58 26.84
N LYS A 38 11.98 -10.41 27.39
CA LYS A 38 11.46 -9.29 26.62
C LYS A 38 12.50 -8.70 25.65
N GLU A 39 13.75 -8.58 26.08
CA GLU A 39 14.83 -8.12 25.21
C GLU A 39 15.13 -9.12 24.08
N GLU A 40 15.07 -10.41 24.37
CA GLU A 40 15.26 -11.46 23.37
C GLU A 40 14.11 -11.47 22.34
N MET A 41 12.85 -11.37 22.79
CA MET A 41 11.69 -11.23 21.90
C MET A 41 11.76 -9.97 21.02
N VAL A 42 12.22 -8.84 21.58
CA VAL A 42 12.39 -7.59 20.80
C VAL A 42 13.49 -7.75 19.76
N ARG A 43 14.58 -8.43 20.09
CA ARG A 43 15.68 -8.69 19.13
C ARG A 43 15.28 -9.68 18.04
N GLU A 44 14.51 -10.69 18.36
CA GLU A 44 14.00 -11.68 17.40
C GLU A 44 13.00 -11.03 16.45
N ASN A 45 12.04 -10.25 16.96
CA ASN A 45 11.12 -9.47 16.14
C ASN A 45 11.84 -8.47 15.21
N ALA A 46 12.89 -7.82 15.73
CA ALA A 46 13.69 -6.88 14.92
C ALA A 46 14.51 -7.58 13.82
N LYS A 47 14.94 -8.83 14.01
CA LYS A 47 15.59 -9.63 12.97
C LYS A 47 14.60 -10.05 11.90
N ASP A 48 13.42 -10.53 12.30
CA ASP A 48 12.36 -10.92 11.37
C ASP A 48 11.88 -9.75 10.52
N GLU A 49 11.74 -8.56 11.12
CA GLU A 49 11.38 -7.34 10.40
C GLU A 49 12.45 -6.95 9.36
N LYS A 50 13.73 -7.06 9.70
CA LYS A 50 14.84 -6.81 8.76
C LYS A 50 14.87 -7.81 7.62
N VAL A 51 14.63 -9.10 7.88
CA VAL A 51 14.58 -10.14 6.85
C VAL A 51 13.41 -9.88 5.89
N ARG A 52 12.24 -9.52 6.41
CA ARG A 52 11.07 -9.13 5.61
C ARG A 52 11.36 -7.90 4.75
N LEU A 53 11.94 -6.85 5.34
CA LEU A 53 12.32 -5.64 4.62
C LEU A 53 13.30 -5.94 3.49
N CYS A 54 14.33 -6.75 3.76
CA CYS A 54 15.32 -7.14 2.76
C CYS A 54 14.65 -7.96 1.62
N GLY A 55 13.73 -8.86 1.96
CA GLY A 55 12.95 -9.63 0.99
C GLY A 55 12.09 -8.72 0.09
N TYR A 56 11.37 -7.75 0.66
CA TYR A 56 10.55 -6.80 -0.12
C TYR A 56 11.40 -5.89 -0.99
N LEU A 57 12.55 -5.42 -0.51
CA LEU A 57 13.48 -4.63 -1.33
C LEU A 57 14.02 -5.45 -2.50
N THR A 58 14.36 -6.72 -2.27
CA THR A 58 14.82 -7.62 -3.35
C THR A 58 13.72 -7.81 -4.39
N LEU A 59 12.46 -8.06 -3.97
CA LEU A 59 11.31 -8.17 -4.88
C LEU A 59 11.11 -6.87 -5.66
N PHE A 60 11.25 -5.71 -5.03
CA PHE A 60 11.13 -4.42 -5.69
C PHE A 60 12.18 -4.25 -6.79
N PHE A 61 13.44 -4.59 -6.53
CA PHE A 61 14.50 -4.55 -7.55
C PHE A 61 14.24 -5.53 -8.69
N LEU A 62 13.75 -6.74 -8.40
CA LEU A 62 13.36 -7.70 -9.44
C LEU A 62 12.21 -7.17 -10.31
N CYS A 63 11.24 -6.47 -9.72
CA CYS A 63 10.18 -5.79 -10.48
C CYS A 63 10.76 -4.73 -11.43
N ILE A 64 11.72 -3.92 -10.99
CA ILE A 64 12.39 -2.94 -11.85
C ILE A 64 13.11 -3.64 -13.02
N LEU A 65 13.84 -4.71 -12.76
CA LEU A 65 14.53 -5.49 -13.81
C LEU A 65 13.55 -6.07 -14.85
N THR A 66 12.34 -6.46 -14.41
CA THR A 66 11.30 -6.92 -15.32
C THR A 66 10.74 -5.80 -16.18
N VAL A 67 10.53 -4.60 -15.60
CA VAL A 67 10.12 -3.41 -16.36
C VAL A 67 11.17 -3.01 -17.40
N LEU A 68 12.45 -3.19 -17.09
CA LEU A 68 13.55 -2.99 -18.04
C LEU A 68 13.69 -4.13 -19.07
N HIS A 69 12.75 -5.09 -19.11
CA HIS A 69 12.74 -6.26 -20.02
C HIS A 69 13.96 -7.20 -19.88
N VAL A 70 14.67 -7.14 -18.76
CA VAL A 70 15.80 -8.04 -18.44
C VAL A 70 15.30 -9.39 -17.94
N LEU A 71 14.16 -9.39 -17.22
CA LEU A 71 13.57 -10.59 -16.62
C LEU A 71 12.18 -10.85 -17.23
N ASP A 72 11.87 -12.13 -17.50
CA ASP A 72 10.54 -12.53 -17.94
C ASP A 72 9.52 -12.36 -16.79
N TYR A 73 8.36 -11.75 -17.10
CA TYR A 73 7.29 -11.51 -16.11
C TYR A 73 6.76 -12.80 -15.48
N ARG A 74 6.82 -13.93 -16.21
CA ARG A 74 6.39 -15.25 -15.69
C ARG A 74 7.30 -15.74 -14.58
N MET A 75 8.63 -15.56 -14.76
CA MET A 75 9.62 -15.89 -13.75
C MET A 75 9.46 -14.99 -12.52
N LEU A 76 9.27 -13.67 -12.75
CA LEU A 76 8.99 -12.74 -11.66
C LEU A 76 7.75 -13.15 -10.87
N LEU A 77 6.65 -13.48 -11.55
CA LEU A 77 5.41 -13.90 -10.89
C LEU A 77 5.62 -15.12 -10.00
N ALA A 78 6.34 -16.14 -10.49
CA ALA A 78 6.65 -17.33 -9.71
C ALA A 78 7.52 -17.01 -8.48
N ILE A 79 8.54 -16.15 -8.64
CA ILE A 79 9.42 -15.71 -7.54
C ILE A 79 8.60 -14.91 -6.51
N VAL A 80 7.77 -13.96 -6.94
CA VAL A 80 6.93 -13.14 -6.04
C VAL A 80 5.99 -14.02 -5.23
N ILE A 81 5.28 -14.95 -5.88
CA ILE A 81 4.37 -15.89 -5.18
C ILE A 81 5.16 -16.75 -4.19
N GLY A 82 6.30 -17.32 -4.58
CA GLY A 82 7.13 -18.15 -3.71
C GLY A 82 7.67 -17.38 -2.51
N VAL A 83 8.23 -16.21 -2.73
CA VAL A 83 8.79 -15.38 -1.65
C VAL A 83 7.70 -14.91 -0.68
N LEU A 84 6.57 -14.41 -1.19
CA LEU A 84 5.45 -13.99 -0.34
C LEU A 84 4.83 -15.16 0.44
N TYR A 85 4.77 -16.35 -0.16
CA TYR A 85 4.27 -17.55 0.52
C TYR A 85 5.15 -17.95 1.71
N VAL A 86 6.46 -17.74 1.62
CA VAL A 86 7.42 -18.05 2.70
C VAL A 86 7.49 -16.92 3.73
N LEU A 87 7.54 -15.66 3.29
CA LEU A 87 7.73 -14.52 4.20
C LEU A 87 6.47 -14.10 4.93
N ASP A 88 5.33 -14.06 4.21
CA ASP A 88 4.08 -13.57 4.80
C ASP A 88 2.84 -14.06 4.05
N ARG A 89 2.31 -15.21 4.45
CA ARG A 89 1.07 -15.77 3.88
C ARG A 89 -0.15 -14.86 4.07
N GLN A 90 -0.14 -14.02 5.09
CA GLN A 90 -1.27 -13.12 5.37
C GLN A 90 -1.42 -12.04 4.30
N LEU A 91 -0.34 -11.72 3.58
CA LEU A 91 -0.39 -10.77 2.48
C LEU A 91 -1.31 -11.22 1.33
N PHE A 92 -1.54 -12.52 1.15
CA PHE A 92 -2.49 -13.00 0.15
C PHE A 92 -3.96 -12.72 0.50
N THR A 93 -4.29 -12.44 1.75
CA THR A 93 -5.66 -12.13 2.18
C THR A 93 -5.95 -10.63 2.26
N LYS A 94 -4.94 -9.79 2.15
CA LYS A 94 -5.06 -8.32 2.25
C LYS A 94 -5.41 -7.60 0.94
N PRO A 95 -5.07 -8.10 -0.28
CA PRO A 95 -5.41 -7.42 -1.52
C PRO A 95 -6.91 -7.27 -1.70
N ASP A 96 -7.31 -6.16 -2.30
CA ASP A 96 -8.70 -5.93 -2.69
C ASP A 96 -9.01 -6.74 -3.98
N TYR A 97 -9.41 -8.01 -3.79
CA TYR A 97 -9.75 -8.90 -4.91
C TYR A 97 -10.93 -8.39 -5.74
N MET A 98 -11.85 -7.62 -5.15
CA MET A 98 -12.96 -7.01 -5.88
C MET A 98 -12.44 -5.99 -6.90
N LEU A 99 -11.42 -5.25 -6.51
CA LEU A 99 -10.74 -4.33 -7.40
C LEU A 99 -10.07 -5.07 -8.57
N LEU A 100 -9.38 -6.18 -8.30
CA LEU A 100 -8.73 -7.00 -9.32
C LEU A 100 -9.75 -7.57 -10.32
N ILE A 101 -10.87 -8.10 -9.83
CA ILE A 101 -11.98 -8.61 -10.66
C ILE A 101 -12.56 -7.48 -11.52
N THR A 102 -12.73 -6.29 -10.97
CA THR A 102 -13.21 -5.11 -11.70
C THR A 102 -12.29 -4.77 -12.87
N PHE A 103 -10.97 -4.83 -12.68
CA PHE A 103 -10.02 -4.64 -13.79
C PHE A 103 -10.13 -5.70 -14.87
N VAL A 104 -10.21 -6.98 -14.48
CA VAL A 104 -10.39 -8.07 -15.43
C VAL A 104 -11.68 -7.89 -16.25
N ALA A 105 -12.79 -7.58 -15.56
CA ALA A 105 -14.06 -7.29 -16.22
C ALA A 105 -13.96 -6.09 -17.20
N PHE A 106 -13.22 -5.05 -16.78
CA PHE A 106 -12.98 -3.89 -17.62
C PHE A 106 -12.15 -4.24 -18.87
N PHE A 107 -11.09 -5.03 -18.75
CA PHE A 107 -10.32 -5.47 -19.92
C PHE A 107 -11.15 -6.30 -20.90
N ILE A 108 -12.03 -7.17 -20.38
CA ILE A 108 -12.98 -7.92 -21.20
C ILE A 108 -13.94 -6.97 -21.92
N LEU A 109 -14.49 -5.96 -21.21
CA LEU A 109 -15.36 -4.94 -21.77
C LEU A 109 -14.66 -4.18 -22.92
N VAL A 110 -13.45 -3.69 -22.68
CA VAL A 110 -12.66 -2.97 -23.70
C VAL A 110 -12.38 -3.83 -24.92
N GLY A 111 -12.06 -5.12 -24.71
CA GLY A 111 -11.87 -6.07 -25.81
C GLY A 111 -13.14 -6.26 -26.66
N ASN A 112 -14.32 -6.27 -26.03
CA ASN A 112 -15.61 -6.39 -26.74
C ASN A 112 -16.01 -5.09 -27.43
N ILE A 113 -15.76 -3.93 -26.85
CA ILE A 113 -16.07 -2.61 -27.43
C ILE A 113 -15.38 -2.42 -28.79
N LYS A 114 -14.17 -2.93 -28.96
CA LYS A 114 -13.44 -2.88 -30.23
C LYS A 114 -14.20 -3.58 -31.38
N ASN A 115 -15.03 -4.56 -31.08
CA ASN A 115 -15.82 -5.33 -32.01
C ASN A 115 -17.23 -4.73 -32.27
N MET A 116 -17.57 -3.62 -31.60
CA MET A 116 -18.84 -2.91 -31.77
C MET A 116 -18.66 -1.78 -32.79
N ASP A 117 -19.02 -2.01 -34.03
CA ASP A 117 -18.77 -1.08 -35.18
C ASP A 117 -19.25 0.36 -34.88
N GLY A 118 -20.45 0.52 -34.35
CA GLY A 118 -21.01 1.85 -34.08
C GLY A 118 -20.25 2.62 -33.00
N PHE A 119 -19.87 1.94 -31.91
CA PHE A 119 -19.11 2.57 -30.79
C PHE A 119 -17.66 2.81 -31.17
N SER A 120 -17.06 1.89 -31.91
CA SER A 120 -15.70 2.04 -32.45
C SER A 120 -15.60 3.23 -33.41
N ALA A 121 -16.57 3.40 -34.30
CA ALA A 121 -16.65 4.56 -35.18
C ALA A 121 -16.81 5.87 -34.44
N PHE A 122 -17.68 5.89 -33.42
CA PHE A 122 -17.85 7.05 -32.52
C PHE A 122 -16.55 7.44 -31.82
N LEU A 123 -15.84 6.48 -31.20
CA LEU A 123 -14.56 6.74 -30.54
C LEU A 123 -13.50 7.24 -31.54
N ARG A 124 -13.36 6.60 -32.70
CA ARG A 124 -12.40 7.07 -33.74
C ARG A 124 -12.67 8.52 -34.13
N THR A 125 -13.92 8.87 -34.37
CA THR A 125 -14.31 10.22 -34.80
C THR A 125 -14.00 11.29 -33.74
N HIS A 126 -14.15 10.96 -32.46
CA HIS A 126 -14.00 11.94 -31.36
C HIS A 126 -12.62 11.90 -30.70
N VAL A 127 -11.86 10.82 -30.83
CA VAL A 127 -10.52 10.68 -30.23
C VAL A 127 -9.44 11.15 -31.20
N VAL A 128 -9.49 10.77 -32.46
CA VAL A 128 -8.46 11.14 -33.46
C VAL A 128 -8.41 12.64 -33.65
N GLY A 129 -7.23 13.22 -33.42
CA GLY A 129 -7.01 14.67 -33.48
C GLY A 129 -7.35 15.42 -32.20
N HIS A 130 -7.95 14.75 -31.20
CA HIS A 130 -8.29 15.33 -29.89
C HIS A 130 -7.83 14.41 -28.74
N GLU A 131 -6.81 13.61 -28.96
CA GLU A 131 -6.36 12.54 -28.06
C GLU A 131 -6.08 13.05 -26.64
N LEU A 132 -5.43 14.21 -26.53
CA LEU A 132 -5.12 14.83 -25.23
C LEU A 132 -6.39 15.12 -24.44
N ALA A 133 -7.35 15.82 -25.04
CA ALA A 133 -8.59 16.21 -24.37
C ALA A 133 -9.47 14.97 -24.09
N ALA A 134 -9.63 14.08 -25.09
CA ALA A 134 -10.40 12.84 -24.95
C ALA A 134 -9.87 11.98 -23.81
N SER A 135 -8.55 11.87 -23.66
CA SER A 135 -7.89 11.10 -22.59
C SER A 135 -8.10 11.72 -21.22
N ILE A 136 -8.01 13.05 -21.11
CA ILE A 136 -8.26 13.75 -19.85
C ILE A 136 -9.71 13.52 -19.41
N PHE A 137 -10.69 13.72 -20.31
CA PHE A 137 -12.11 13.54 -19.98
C PHE A 137 -12.47 12.09 -19.67
N ALA A 138 -11.99 11.13 -20.48
CA ALA A 138 -12.23 9.71 -20.21
C ALA A 138 -11.69 9.31 -18.84
N SER A 139 -10.52 9.81 -18.45
CA SER A 139 -9.92 9.54 -17.14
C SER A 139 -10.78 9.99 -15.95
N GLN A 140 -11.54 11.09 -16.11
CA GLN A 140 -12.44 11.57 -15.05
C GLN A 140 -13.65 10.63 -14.82
N ILE A 141 -14.00 9.80 -15.80
CA ILE A 141 -15.18 8.93 -15.76
C ILE A 141 -14.79 7.50 -15.39
N ILE A 142 -13.76 6.95 -16.04
CA ILE A 142 -13.40 5.53 -15.93
C ILE A 142 -12.03 5.29 -15.30
N SER A 143 -11.37 6.32 -14.78
CA SER A 143 -9.98 6.32 -14.31
C SER A 143 -8.94 6.28 -15.44
N ASN A 144 -7.74 6.79 -15.15
CA ASN A 144 -6.68 6.99 -16.14
C ASN A 144 -6.17 5.70 -16.79
N VAL A 145 -5.99 4.62 -16.02
CA VAL A 145 -5.50 3.34 -16.58
C VAL A 145 -6.51 2.69 -17.51
N PRO A 146 -7.78 2.50 -17.11
CA PRO A 146 -8.83 2.07 -18.02
C PRO A 146 -8.99 2.97 -19.26
N ALA A 147 -8.93 4.29 -19.10
CA ALA A 147 -9.01 5.22 -20.21
C ALA A 147 -7.85 5.02 -21.20
N ALA A 148 -6.61 4.87 -20.71
CA ALA A 148 -5.45 4.59 -21.54
C ALA A 148 -5.63 3.32 -22.38
N VAL A 149 -6.05 2.23 -21.73
CA VAL A 149 -6.25 0.93 -22.40
C VAL A 149 -7.40 0.98 -23.42
N LEU A 150 -8.51 1.65 -23.07
CA LEU A 150 -9.63 1.82 -24.00
C LEU A 150 -9.20 2.62 -25.24
N LEU A 151 -8.63 3.79 -25.04
CA LEU A 151 -8.34 4.74 -26.12
C LEU A 151 -7.14 4.31 -26.96
N SER A 152 -6.19 3.53 -26.44
CA SER A 152 -5.03 3.02 -27.18
C SER A 152 -5.39 2.19 -28.40
N GLY A 153 -6.60 1.64 -28.46
CA GLY A 153 -7.08 0.90 -29.62
C GLY A 153 -7.65 1.78 -30.74
N PHE A 154 -7.76 3.10 -30.53
CA PHE A 154 -8.45 4.02 -31.43
C PHE A 154 -7.60 5.20 -31.90
N THR A 155 -6.37 5.33 -31.42
CA THR A 155 -5.41 6.36 -31.81
C THR A 155 -4.02 5.78 -32.07
N GLU A 156 -3.28 6.40 -32.97
CA GLU A 156 -1.86 6.14 -33.21
C GLU A 156 -0.96 7.14 -32.47
N ASN A 157 -1.53 8.26 -31.98
CA ASN A 157 -0.80 9.27 -31.24
C ASN A 157 -0.66 8.88 -29.76
N ILE A 158 0.21 7.90 -29.53
CA ILE A 158 0.47 7.35 -28.16
C ILE A 158 1.02 8.41 -27.22
N ASN A 159 1.79 9.38 -27.70
CA ASN A 159 2.36 10.43 -26.85
C ASN A 159 1.26 11.34 -26.28
N ALA A 160 0.31 11.78 -27.12
CA ALA A 160 -0.83 12.56 -26.66
C ALA A 160 -1.72 11.77 -25.71
N LEU A 161 -1.93 10.49 -25.99
CA LEU A 161 -2.68 9.59 -25.13
C LEU A 161 -2.04 9.45 -23.74
N ILE A 162 -0.74 9.17 -23.68
CA ILE A 162 -0.01 9.02 -22.41
C ILE A 162 -0.02 10.33 -21.63
N LEU A 163 0.25 11.44 -22.31
CA LEU A 163 0.24 12.76 -21.67
C LEU A 163 -1.16 13.08 -21.12
N GLY A 164 -2.21 12.87 -21.93
CA GLY A 164 -3.58 13.13 -21.55
C GLY A 164 -4.08 12.25 -20.40
N THR A 165 -3.76 10.96 -20.39
CA THR A 165 -4.15 10.06 -19.29
C THR A 165 -3.39 10.35 -18.00
N ASN A 166 -2.12 10.77 -18.07
CA ASN A 166 -1.36 11.18 -16.90
C ASN A 166 -1.91 12.48 -16.28
N ILE A 167 -2.17 13.50 -17.10
CA ILE A 167 -2.83 14.74 -16.66
C ILE A 167 -4.24 14.43 -16.16
N GLY A 168 -4.97 13.58 -16.88
CA GLY A 168 -6.31 13.14 -16.53
C GLY A 168 -6.41 12.32 -15.25
N GLY A 169 -5.29 11.78 -14.74
CA GLY A 169 -5.22 11.17 -13.41
C GLY A 169 -5.36 12.16 -12.26
N LEU A 170 -5.23 13.46 -12.52
CA LEU A 170 -5.59 14.54 -11.62
C LEU A 170 -7.10 14.83 -11.73
N GLY A 171 -7.64 15.62 -10.80
CA GLY A 171 -9.04 16.04 -10.79
C GLY A 171 -9.85 15.29 -9.76
N THR A 172 -10.79 14.46 -10.17
CA THR A 172 -11.66 13.72 -9.24
C THR A 172 -10.94 12.55 -8.56
N LEU A 173 -11.49 12.08 -7.43
CA LEU A 173 -10.98 10.88 -6.76
C LEU A 173 -11.06 9.62 -7.63
N ILE A 174 -11.98 9.57 -8.59
CA ILE A 174 -12.18 8.44 -9.50
C ILE A 174 -11.14 8.45 -10.62
N ALA A 175 -10.60 9.62 -10.96
CA ALA A 175 -9.66 9.79 -12.06
C ALA A 175 -8.36 8.98 -11.91
N SER A 176 -7.95 8.69 -10.67
CA SER A 176 -6.77 7.88 -10.38
C SER A 176 -6.99 6.94 -9.20
N MET A 177 -6.54 5.71 -9.36
CA MET A 177 -6.53 4.73 -8.27
C MET A 177 -5.67 5.15 -7.09
N ALA A 178 -4.56 5.84 -7.33
CA ALA A 178 -3.71 6.38 -6.28
C ALA A 178 -4.48 7.36 -5.39
N SER A 179 -5.31 8.22 -6.00
CA SER A 179 -6.19 9.15 -5.30
C SER A 179 -7.22 8.43 -4.42
N LEU A 180 -7.82 7.36 -4.94
CA LEU A 180 -8.78 6.55 -4.20
C LEU A 180 -8.14 5.81 -3.02
N ILE A 181 -6.93 5.25 -3.22
CA ILE A 181 -6.17 4.59 -2.15
C ILE A 181 -5.80 5.60 -1.06
N SER A 182 -5.32 6.78 -1.43
CA SER A 182 -5.00 7.87 -0.49
C SER A 182 -6.21 8.27 0.34
N TYR A 183 -7.37 8.45 -0.29
CA TYR A 183 -8.62 8.73 0.41
C TYR A 183 -9.03 7.60 1.36
N LYS A 184 -8.95 6.33 0.92
CA LYS A 184 -9.26 5.17 1.77
C LYS A 184 -8.37 5.14 3.02
N GLN A 185 -7.06 5.38 2.88
CA GLN A 185 -6.14 5.41 4.01
C GLN A 185 -6.45 6.55 4.97
N TYR A 186 -6.71 7.76 4.46
CA TYR A 186 -7.12 8.88 5.28
C TYR A 186 -8.43 8.61 6.02
N ALA A 187 -9.42 8.00 5.35
CA ALA A 187 -10.73 7.70 5.92
C ALA A 187 -10.69 6.68 7.07
N LEU A 188 -9.62 5.89 7.19
CA LEU A 188 -9.37 4.96 8.30
C LEU A 188 -8.73 5.64 9.51
N THR A 189 -8.24 6.87 9.38
CA THR A 189 -7.63 7.61 10.49
C THR A 189 -8.71 8.05 11.48
N PRO A 190 -8.50 7.87 12.79
CA PRO A 190 -9.41 8.40 13.81
C PRO A 190 -9.61 9.90 13.63
N GLN A 191 -10.86 10.39 13.77
CA GLN A 191 -11.25 11.79 13.62
C GLN A 191 -11.04 12.36 12.18
N SER A 192 -11.06 11.51 11.14
CA SER A 192 -10.94 11.97 9.76
C SER A 192 -12.12 12.83 9.31
N GLU A 193 -11.84 14.05 8.81
CA GLU A 193 -12.82 14.94 8.17
C GLU A 193 -12.96 14.60 6.68
N LYS A 194 -13.65 13.51 6.36
CA LYS A 194 -13.75 12.95 5.00
C LYS A 194 -14.24 13.94 3.96
N GLY A 195 -15.23 14.76 4.28
CA GLY A 195 -15.77 15.79 3.38
C GLY A 195 -14.77 16.90 3.08
N LYS A 196 -14.06 17.39 4.11
CA LYS A 196 -13.04 18.42 3.95
C LYS A 196 -11.85 17.94 3.14
N TYR A 197 -11.39 16.69 3.42
CA TYR A 197 -10.34 16.07 2.62
C TYR A 197 -10.74 16.01 1.14
N MET A 198 -11.95 15.53 0.84
CA MET A 198 -12.43 15.40 -0.54
C MET A 198 -12.51 16.75 -1.26
N LEU A 199 -13.00 17.79 -0.60
CA LEU A 199 -13.05 19.14 -1.18
C LEU A 199 -11.67 19.72 -1.44
N VAL A 200 -10.78 19.69 -0.45
CA VAL A 200 -9.43 20.23 -0.57
C VAL A 200 -8.61 19.45 -1.60
N PHE A 201 -8.67 18.10 -1.54
CA PHE A 201 -7.97 17.23 -2.46
C PHE A 201 -8.44 17.46 -3.90
N THR A 202 -9.75 17.38 -4.16
CA THR A 202 -10.31 17.59 -5.51
C THR A 202 -10.05 19.01 -5.99
N GLY A 203 -10.20 20.02 -5.14
CA GLY A 203 -9.94 21.41 -5.50
C GLY A 203 -8.52 21.63 -6.00
N TRP A 204 -7.51 21.18 -5.26
CA TRP A 204 -6.11 21.30 -5.68
C TRP A 204 -5.80 20.46 -6.93
N ASN A 205 -6.33 19.24 -7.02
CA ASN A 205 -6.12 18.40 -8.20
C ASN A 205 -6.75 18.99 -9.45
N VAL A 206 -7.92 19.61 -9.38
CA VAL A 206 -8.54 20.33 -10.50
C VAL A 206 -7.70 21.54 -10.92
N VAL A 207 -7.18 22.30 -9.97
CA VAL A 207 -6.27 23.43 -10.27
C VAL A 207 -5.04 22.93 -11.04
N PHE A 208 -4.38 21.88 -10.54
CA PHE A 208 -3.22 21.29 -11.23
C PHE A 208 -3.59 20.71 -12.61
N LEU A 209 -4.74 20.04 -12.73
CA LEU A 209 -5.23 19.53 -14.00
C LEU A 209 -5.37 20.65 -15.03
N VAL A 210 -6.02 21.76 -14.68
CA VAL A 210 -6.23 22.91 -15.58
C VAL A 210 -4.89 23.53 -15.97
N ILE A 211 -3.99 23.74 -15.02
CA ILE A 211 -2.66 24.31 -15.31
C ILE A 211 -1.89 23.40 -16.27
N LEU A 212 -1.81 22.10 -15.98
CA LEU A 212 -1.07 21.15 -16.82
C LEU A 212 -1.72 20.95 -18.17
N TRP A 213 -3.05 20.99 -18.25
CA TRP A 213 -3.75 20.93 -19.53
C TRP A 213 -3.43 22.15 -20.42
N ILE A 214 -3.43 23.36 -19.83
CA ILE A 214 -3.03 24.59 -20.56
C ILE A 214 -1.59 24.49 -21.05
N VAL A 215 -0.68 24.06 -20.15
CA VAL A 215 0.74 23.88 -20.54
C VAL A 215 0.87 22.83 -21.66
N ALA A 216 0.21 21.70 -21.53
CA ALA A 216 0.24 20.67 -22.56
C ALA A 216 -0.35 21.16 -23.89
N ALA A 217 -1.45 21.91 -23.89
CA ALA A 217 -2.07 22.46 -25.10
C ALA A 217 -1.22 23.52 -25.81
N VAL A 218 -0.30 24.18 -25.08
CA VAL A 218 0.64 25.17 -25.69
C VAL A 218 1.85 24.48 -26.30
N PHE A 219 2.33 23.38 -25.72
CA PHE A 219 3.55 22.70 -26.16
C PHE A 219 3.29 21.50 -27.07
N TYR A 220 2.06 21.06 -27.19
CA TYR A 220 1.65 19.89 -27.96
C TYR A 220 0.69 20.24 -29.08
#